data_04d9feeba61e9ab69d4bcf603beb836e
#
_entry.id   04d9feeba61e9ab69d4bcf603beb836e
#
_cell.length_a   1.000
_cell.length_b   1.000
_cell.length_c   1.000
_cell.angle_alpha   90.00
_cell.angle_beta   90.00
_cell.angle_gamma   90.00
#
_symmetry.space_group_name_H-M   'P 1'
#
loop_
_entity.id
_entity.type
_entity.pdbx_description
1 polymer ?
#
loop_
_entity_poly.entity_id
_entity_poly.type
_entity_poly.pdbx_seq_one_letter_code
_entity_poly.pdbx_strand_id
1 'polypeptide(L)'
;MKKAVILLSGGLDSVTCLAMAKAQGFACYALSFAYGQRHVYELTAARTIGQKMAVADHRIVTLDIGQFGASALTDSNIAVPTYQGSTDIPVTYVPARNTVFLSIALGLAESIGAYDIFIGANAVDYSHYPDCRPEFIASFQNLANVATKMGVEGMHITIQAPLLHLSKAEIGRAHV
;
A
#
# COMPACT_ATOMS: atom_id res chain seq x y z
N MET A 1 -9.09 -20.91 5.33
CA MET A 1 -7.99 -20.16 4.71
C MET A 1 -7.93 -18.81 5.39
N LYS A 2 -6.75 -18.34 5.84
CA LYS A 2 -6.59 -17.01 6.42
C LYS A 2 -6.84 -15.94 5.34
N LYS A 3 -7.50 -14.86 5.72
CA LYS A 3 -7.77 -13.73 4.80
C LYS A 3 -6.72 -12.63 4.99
N ALA A 4 -6.33 -11.98 3.91
CA ALA A 4 -5.50 -10.79 3.96
C ALA A 4 -6.04 -9.71 3.02
N VAL A 5 -5.95 -8.44 3.44
CA VAL A 5 -6.16 -7.28 2.56
C VAL A 5 -4.83 -6.89 1.94
N ILE A 6 -4.81 -6.69 0.63
CA ILE A 6 -3.61 -6.34 -0.13
C ILE A 6 -3.81 -4.96 -0.75
N LEU A 7 -2.98 -3.98 -0.38
CA LEU A 7 -2.95 -2.70 -1.08
C LEU A 7 -2.30 -2.90 -2.45
N LEU A 8 -3.11 -2.91 -3.52
CA LEU A 8 -2.70 -3.25 -4.87
C LEU A 8 -2.77 -2.02 -5.78
N SER A 9 -1.62 -1.43 -6.09
CA SER A 9 -1.53 -0.30 -7.03
C SER A 9 -1.34 -0.73 -8.50
N GLY A 10 -0.90 -1.96 -8.72
CA GLY A 10 -0.49 -2.47 -10.04
C GLY A 10 1.00 -2.28 -10.35
N GLY A 11 1.72 -1.56 -9.49
CA GLY A 11 3.19 -1.44 -9.55
C GLY A 11 3.90 -2.65 -8.95
N LEU A 12 5.19 -2.82 -9.29
CA LEU A 12 6.04 -3.95 -8.91
C LEU A 12 5.92 -4.32 -7.44
N ASP A 13 6.06 -3.37 -6.54
CA ASP A 13 6.10 -3.61 -5.09
C ASP A 13 4.78 -4.22 -4.59
N SER A 14 3.66 -3.65 -5.01
CA SER A 14 2.32 -4.13 -4.61
C SER A 14 2.01 -5.53 -5.17
N VAL A 15 2.48 -5.81 -6.37
CA VAL A 15 2.32 -7.13 -7.02
C VAL A 15 3.17 -8.18 -6.31
N THR A 16 4.40 -7.82 -5.92
CA THR A 16 5.27 -8.69 -5.12
C THR A 16 4.64 -9.02 -3.77
N CYS A 17 4.07 -8.04 -3.08
CA CYS A 17 3.32 -8.28 -1.83
C CYS A 17 2.14 -9.24 -2.03
N LEU A 18 1.38 -9.09 -3.11
CA LEU A 18 0.30 -10.01 -3.45
C LEU A 18 0.82 -11.43 -3.69
N ALA A 19 1.93 -11.57 -4.44
CA ALA A 19 2.54 -12.87 -4.71
C ALA A 19 3.01 -13.55 -3.41
N MET A 20 3.67 -12.80 -2.53
CA MET A 20 4.13 -13.29 -1.23
C MET A 20 2.97 -13.71 -0.32
N ALA A 21 1.88 -12.94 -0.26
CA ALA A 21 0.69 -13.29 0.50
C ALA A 21 0.05 -14.58 -0.03
N LYS A 22 -0.04 -14.74 -1.35
CA LYS A 22 -0.56 -15.97 -1.96
C LYS A 22 0.34 -17.18 -1.68
N ALA A 23 1.65 -17.02 -1.78
CA ALA A 23 2.60 -18.08 -1.46
C ALA A 23 2.50 -18.54 0.01
N GLN A 24 2.11 -17.64 0.91
CA GLN A 24 1.82 -17.96 2.32
C GLN A 24 0.43 -18.58 2.54
N GLY A 25 -0.36 -18.79 1.48
CA GLY A 25 -1.67 -19.44 1.55
C GLY A 25 -2.83 -18.53 1.98
N PHE A 26 -2.68 -17.21 1.87
CA PHE A 26 -3.79 -16.30 2.17
C PHE A 26 -4.85 -16.28 1.05
N ALA A 27 -6.11 -16.15 1.44
CA ALA A 27 -7.18 -15.65 0.59
C ALA A 27 -7.03 -14.13 0.48
N CYS A 28 -6.52 -13.65 -0.66
CA CYS A 28 -6.17 -12.25 -0.86
C CYS A 28 -7.38 -11.43 -1.32
N TYR A 29 -7.68 -10.35 -0.61
CA TYR A 29 -8.66 -9.34 -0.95
C TYR A 29 -7.92 -8.08 -1.38
N ALA A 30 -7.94 -7.78 -2.67
CA ALA A 30 -7.22 -6.64 -3.21
C ALA A 30 -8.01 -5.33 -2.97
N LEU A 31 -7.28 -4.28 -2.63
CA LEU A 31 -7.80 -2.93 -2.45
C LEU A 31 -6.93 -1.95 -3.24
N SER A 32 -7.54 -1.27 -4.21
CA SER A 32 -6.89 -0.25 -5.03
C SER A 32 -7.55 1.10 -4.81
N PHE A 33 -6.80 2.17 -5.10
CA PHE A 33 -7.27 3.54 -4.91
C PHE A 33 -7.18 4.33 -6.20
N ALA A 34 -8.28 5.00 -6.57
CA ALA A 34 -8.33 6.05 -7.56
C ALA A 34 -8.33 7.39 -6.81
N TYR A 35 -7.20 8.11 -6.81
CA TYR A 35 -7.04 9.34 -6.01
C TYR A 35 -6.58 10.56 -6.81
N GLY A 36 -6.91 10.57 -8.11
CA GLY A 36 -6.50 11.66 -9.00
C GLY A 36 -5.05 11.55 -9.49
N GLN A 37 -4.41 10.37 -9.33
CA GLN A 37 -3.08 10.13 -9.89
C GLN A 37 -3.06 10.30 -11.41
N ARG A 38 -1.95 10.82 -11.95
CA ARG A 38 -1.76 11.07 -13.40
C ARG A 38 -1.80 9.78 -14.24
N HIS A 39 -1.51 8.62 -13.66
CA HIS A 39 -1.39 7.35 -14.37
C HIS A 39 -2.63 6.45 -14.19
N VAL A 40 -3.63 6.62 -15.04
CA VAL A 40 -4.82 5.74 -15.10
C VAL A 40 -4.45 4.28 -15.41
N TYR A 41 -3.30 4.06 -16.04
CA TYR A 41 -2.79 2.73 -16.38
C TYR A 41 -2.55 1.82 -15.17
N GLU A 42 -2.22 2.39 -14.01
CA GLU A 42 -1.98 1.62 -12.77
C GLU A 42 -3.22 0.86 -12.34
N LEU A 43 -4.40 1.48 -12.37
CA LEU A 43 -5.64 0.81 -12.00
C LEU A 43 -6.03 -0.30 -12.97
N THR A 44 -5.76 -0.10 -14.27
CA THR A 44 -5.98 -1.15 -15.29
C THR A 44 -5.03 -2.32 -15.05
N ALA A 45 -3.76 -2.05 -14.75
CA ALA A 45 -2.78 -3.06 -14.39
C ALA A 45 -3.21 -3.82 -13.12
N ALA A 46 -3.63 -3.11 -12.07
CA ALA A 46 -4.11 -3.71 -10.82
C ALA A 46 -5.30 -4.66 -11.05
N ARG A 47 -6.28 -4.27 -11.88
CA ARG A 47 -7.42 -5.13 -12.24
C ARG A 47 -6.97 -6.40 -12.95
N THR A 48 -6.12 -6.24 -13.98
CA THR A 48 -5.60 -7.37 -14.76
C THR A 48 -4.83 -8.35 -13.89
N ILE A 49 -3.97 -7.83 -13.00
CA ILE A 49 -3.17 -8.62 -12.07
C ILE A 49 -4.07 -9.34 -11.06
N GLY A 50 -5.03 -8.63 -10.48
CA GLY A 50 -6.00 -9.22 -9.54
C GLY A 50 -6.75 -10.41 -10.15
N GLN A 51 -7.19 -10.27 -11.41
CA GLN A 51 -7.84 -11.36 -12.16
C GLN A 51 -6.88 -12.52 -12.43
N LYS A 52 -5.69 -12.25 -12.98
CA LYS A 52 -4.69 -13.28 -13.29
C LYS A 52 -4.22 -14.04 -12.06
N MET A 53 -4.07 -13.35 -10.96
CA MET A 53 -3.65 -13.95 -9.69
C MET A 53 -4.83 -14.49 -8.87
N ALA A 54 -6.04 -14.48 -9.41
CA ALA A 54 -7.25 -15.04 -8.79
C ALA A 54 -7.41 -14.57 -7.33
N VAL A 55 -7.45 -13.25 -7.11
CA VAL A 55 -7.78 -12.70 -5.79
C VAL A 55 -9.25 -13.00 -5.46
N ALA A 56 -9.56 -13.16 -4.18
CA ALA A 56 -10.90 -13.51 -3.72
C ALA A 56 -11.94 -12.38 -3.99
N ASP A 57 -11.48 -11.13 -3.90
CA ASP A 57 -12.26 -9.93 -4.22
C ASP A 57 -11.29 -8.80 -4.60
N HIS A 58 -11.74 -7.85 -5.41
CA HIS A 58 -10.95 -6.66 -5.74
C HIS A 58 -11.82 -5.41 -5.69
N ARG A 59 -11.60 -4.58 -4.70
CA ARG A 59 -12.31 -3.31 -4.52
C ARG A 59 -11.47 -2.14 -4.97
N ILE A 60 -12.11 -1.15 -5.60
CA ILE A 60 -11.49 0.11 -5.97
C ILE A 60 -12.24 1.23 -5.26
N VAL A 61 -11.52 1.99 -4.44
CA VAL A 61 -12.06 3.13 -3.70
C VAL A 61 -11.59 4.42 -4.38
N THR A 62 -12.54 5.28 -4.71
CA THR A 62 -12.24 6.61 -5.24
C THR A 62 -12.10 7.59 -4.09
N LEU A 63 -10.97 8.31 -4.07
CA LEU A 63 -10.64 9.34 -3.09
C LEU A 63 -10.27 10.62 -3.84
N ASP A 64 -10.60 11.76 -3.27
CA ASP A 64 -10.20 13.05 -3.85
C ASP A 64 -9.16 13.75 -2.95
N ILE A 65 -8.08 13.04 -2.66
CA ILE A 65 -6.95 13.59 -1.89
C ILE A 65 -6.11 14.58 -2.72
N GLY A 66 -6.32 14.62 -4.04
CA GLY A 66 -5.73 15.64 -4.90
C GLY A 66 -6.13 17.07 -4.54
N GLN A 67 -7.29 17.25 -3.91
CA GLN A 67 -7.73 18.56 -3.38
C GLN A 67 -6.77 19.17 -2.35
N PHE A 68 -5.96 18.35 -1.68
CA PHE A 68 -5.01 18.86 -0.68
C PHE A 68 -3.80 19.56 -1.32
N GLY A 69 -3.56 19.36 -2.62
CA GLY A 69 -2.40 19.92 -3.33
C GLY A 69 -1.07 19.34 -2.83
N ALA A 70 -0.02 20.14 -2.94
CA ALA A 70 1.32 19.89 -2.39
C ALA A 70 2.07 18.66 -2.93
N SER A 71 1.62 18.00 -4.02
CA SER A 71 2.37 16.90 -4.64
C SER A 71 2.37 16.98 -6.16
N ALA A 72 3.53 16.78 -6.76
CA ALA A 72 3.68 16.69 -8.21
C ALA A 72 2.95 15.48 -8.83
N LEU A 73 2.51 14.50 -8.02
CA LEU A 73 1.72 13.37 -8.51
C LEU A 73 0.23 13.66 -8.65
N THR A 74 -0.28 14.67 -7.95
CA THR A 74 -1.70 15.04 -7.93
C THR A 74 -1.97 16.45 -8.49
N ASP A 75 -0.97 17.34 -8.47
CA ASP A 75 -1.06 18.71 -8.99
C ASP A 75 -0.28 18.86 -10.31
N SER A 76 -0.99 19.16 -11.41
CA SER A 76 -0.38 19.35 -12.73
C SER A 76 0.52 20.60 -12.83
N ASN A 77 0.38 21.55 -11.93
CA ASN A 77 1.20 22.77 -11.91
C ASN A 77 2.59 22.52 -11.29
N ILE A 78 2.80 21.42 -10.59
CA ILE A 78 4.07 21.06 -10.00
C ILE A 78 4.82 20.13 -10.96
N ALA A 79 5.97 20.56 -11.45
CA ALA A 79 6.83 19.72 -12.29
C ALA A 79 7.43 18.57 -11.49
N VAL A 80 7.47 17.37 -12.05
CA VAL A 80 8.22 16.23 -11.49
C VAL A 80 9.69 16.45 -11.84
N PRO A 81 10.58 16.77 -10.88
CA PRO A 81 11.99 16.98 -11.18
C PRO A 81 12.67 15.66 -11.56
N THR A 82 13.72 15.77 -12.36
CA THR A 82 14.66 14.66 -12.56
C THR A 82 15.38 14.38 -11.23
N TYR A 83 15.46 13.12 -10.81
CA TYR A 83 16.10 12.72 -9.56
C TYR A 83 17.55 13.23 -9.46
N GLN A 84 17.86 13.99 -8.41
CA GLN A 84 19.18 14.60 -8.19
C GLN A 84 19.85 14.18 -6.88
N GLY A 85 19.41 13.07 -6.26
CA GLY A 85 20.04 12.53 -5.04
C GLY A 85 19.85 13.38 -3.77
N SER A 86 18.78 14.19 -3.69
CA SER A 86 18.46 14.95 -2.47
C SER A 86 18.03 14.03 -1.32
N THR A 87 18.38 14.43 -0.09
CA THR A 87 17.90 13.81 1.16
C THR A 87 16.57 14.40 1.65
N ASP A 88 16.02 15.39 0.96
CA ASP A 88 14.77 16.05 1.32
C ASP A 88 13.55 15.20 0.95
N ILE A 89 12.41 15.50 1.59
CA ILE A 89 11.13 14.88 1.22
C ILE A 89 10.82 15.26 -0.23
N PRO A 90 10.68 14.26 -1.15
CA PRO A 90 10.45 14.56 -2.56
C PRO A 90 9.12 15.28 -2.80
N VAL A 91 9.08 16.16 -3.80
CA VAL A 91 7.84 16.84 -4.25
C VAL A 91 6.77 15.86 -4.78
N THR A 92 7.14 14.62 -5.02
CA THR A 92 6.22 13.52 -5.36
C THR A 92 5.55 12.89 -4.13
N TYR A 93 5.93 13.29 -2.92
CA TYR A 93 5.24 12.85 -1.72
C TYR A 93 3.80 13.37 -1.71
N VAL A 94 2.84 12.48 -1.60
CA VAL A 94 1.43 12.83 -1.39
C VAL A 94 1.18 12.79 0.12
N PRO A 95 0.86 13.94 0.74
CA PRO A 95 0.73 14.02 2.19
C PRO A 95 -0.21 12.98 2.79
N ALA A 96 0.30 12.22 3.76
CA ALA A 96 -0.43 11.19 4.51
C ALA A 96 -1.13 10.10 3.65
N ARG A 97 -0.70 9.89 2.41
CA ARG A 97 -1.35 8.95 1.48
C ARG A 97 -1.45 7.53 2.06
N ASN A 98 -0.34 6.99 2.55
CA ASN A 98 -0.34 5.63 3.10
C ASN A 98 -1.12 5.54 4.42
N THR A 99 -1.19 6.60 5.20
CA THR A 99 -2.07 6.68 6.39
C THR A 99 -3.53 6.52 5.99
N VAL A 100 -3.99 7.26 4.98
CA VAL A 100 -5.38 7.17 4.48
C VAL A 100 -5.65 5.78 3.91
N PHE A 101 -4.75 5.25 3.09
CA PHE A 101 -4.92 3.94 2.46
C PHE A 101 -4.99 2.81 3.49
N LEU A 102 -4.10 2.81 4.47
CA LEU A 102 -4.09 1.83 5.54
C LEU A 102 -5.33 1.95 6.43
N SER A 103 -5.85 3.16 6.68
CA SER A 103 -7.08 3.35 7.46
C SER A 103 -8.29 2.73 6.76
N ILE A 104 -8.42 2.89 5.44
CA ILE A 104 -9.49 2.26 4.66
C ILE A 104 -9.30 0.74 4.59
N ALA A 105 -8.05 0.28 4.42
CA ALA A 105 -7.73 -1.14 4.45
C ALA A 105 -8.06 -1.78 5.78
N LEU A 106 -7.85 -1.08 6.89
CA LEU A 106 -8.19 -1.51 8.24
C LEU A 106 -9.71 -1.72 8.40
N GLY A 107 -10.52 -0.78 7.92
CA GLY A 107 -11.98 -0.92 7.91
C GLY A 107 -12.45 -2.09 7.05
N LEU A 108 -11.82 -2.30 5.88
CA LEU A 108 -12.12 -3.46 5.05
C LEU A 108 -11.70 -4.77 5.76
N ALA A 109 -10.51 -4.82 6.34
CA ALA A 109 -10.00 -5.99 7.06
C ALA A 109 -10.96 -6.39 8.18
N GLU A 110 -11.39 -5.44 8.99
CA GLU A 110 -12.35 -5.68 10.06
C GLU A 110 -13.69 -6.20 9.50
N SER A 111 -14.21 -5.60 8.42
CA SER A 111 -15.51 -5.99 7.85
C SER A 111 -15.52 -7.40 7.26
N ILE A 112 -14.40 -7.90 6.79
CA ILE A 112 -14.29 -9.25 6.19
C ILE A 112 -13.67 -10.28 7.13
N GLY A 113 -13.25 -9.87 8.33
CA GLY A 113 -12.54 -10.73 9.29
C GLY A 113 -11.16 -11.15 8.81
N ALA A 114 -10.39 -10.21 8.24
CA ALA A 114 -8.98 -10.39 7.90
C ALA A 114 -8.11 -9.79 9.01
N TYR A 115 -7.03 -10.48 9.37
CA TYR A 115 -6.10 -10.05 10.42
C TYR A 115 -4.76 -9.56 9.87
N ASP A 116 -4.55 -9.70 8.57
CA ASP A 116 -3.31 -9.28 7.89
C ASP A 116 -3.62 -8.27 6.80
N ILE A 117 -2.84 -7.16 6.78
CA ILE A 117 -2.91 -6.12 5.75
C ILE A 117 -1.52 -5.98 5.15
N PHE A 118 -1.38 -6.22 3.85
CA PHE A 118 -0.12 -6.11 3.13
C PHE A 118 0.01 -4.75 2.43
N ILE A 119 1.16 -4.11 2.64
CA ILE A 119 1.55 -2.86 1.97
C ILE A 119 2.94 -2.99 1.34
N GLY A 120 3.07 -2.54 0.09
CA GLY A 120 4.33 -2.50 -0.64
C GLY A 120 5.20 -1.28 -0.31
N ALA A 121 5.33 -0.94 0.99
CA ALA A 121 6.25 0.10 1.42
C ALA A 121 7.70 -0.40 1.32
N ASN A 122 8.58 0.45 0.76
CA ASN A 122 10.01 0.20 0.67
C ASN A 122 10.76 1.39 1.29
N ALA A 123 11.64 1.11 2.25
CA ALA A 123 12.39 2.12 2.98
C ALA A 123 13.84 2.29 2.47
N VAL A 124 14.36 1.39 1.65
CA VAL A 124 15.77 1.33 1.29
C VAL A 124 16.14 2.25 0.13
N ASP A 125 15.34 2.23 -0.95
CA ASP A 125 15.76 2.88 -2.22
C ASP A 125 15.15 4.28 -2.44
N TYR A 126 14.01 4.64 -1.78
CA TYR A 126 13.27 5.86 -2.12
C TYR A 126 12.66 6.59 -0.92
N SER A 127 13.04 6.25 0.29
CA SER A 127 12.17 6.59 1.38
C SER A 127 12.60 7.76 2.21
N HIS A 128 12.62 8.86 1.57
CA HIS A 128 12.36 10.10 2.28
C HIS A 128 10.84 10.33 2.49
N TYR A 129 9.98 9.36 2.12
CA TYR A 129 8.55 9.44 2.44
C TYR A 129 8.30 9.07 3.91
N PRO A 130 7.77 10.00 4.71
CA PRO A 130 7.54 9.76 6.14
C PRO A 130 6.68 8.53 6.43
N ASP A 131 5.72 8.26 5.55
CA ASP A 131 4.73 7.17 5.64
C ASP A 131 5.16 5.86 4.95
N CYS A 132 6.48 5.68 4.75
CA CYS A 132 7.08 4.42 4.30
C CYS A 132 8.13 3.87 5.28
N ARG A 133 8.38 4.57 6.40
CA ARG A 133 9.43 4.21 7.36
C ARG A 133 8.97 3.10 8.31
N PRO A 134 9.92 2.31 8.88
CA PRO A 134 9.61 1.28 9.88
C PRO A 134 8.81 1.81 11.06
N GLU A 135 9.13 3.02 11.55
CA GLU A 135 8.46 3.64 12.68
C GLU A 135 6.99 3.97 12.38
N PHE A 136 6.69 4.36 11.13
CA PHE A 136 5.32 4.58 10.69
C PHE A 136 4.54 3.26 10.68
N ILE A 137 5.10 2.20 10.09
CA ILE A 137 4.45 0.87 10.05
C ILE A 137 4.18 0.35 11.47
N ALA A 138 5.16 0.45 12.37
CA ALA A 138 5.01 0.03 13.77
C ALA A 138 3.93 0.85 14.50
N SER A 139 3.89 2.17 14.29
CA SER A 139 2.89 3.05 14.89
C SER A 139 1.48 2.74 14.37
N PHE A 140 1.35 2.50 13.06
CA PHE A 140 0.06 2.14 12.47
C PHE A 140 -0.40 0.74 12.94
N GLN A 141 0.52 -0.20 13.08
CA GLN A 141 0.26 -1.51 13.70
C GLN A 141 -0.35 -1.37 15.11
N ASN A 142 0.22 -0.50 15.93
CA ASN A 142 -0.31 -0.24 17.28
C ASN A 142 -1.70 0.42 17.20
N LEU A 143 -1.88 1.41 16.33
CA LEU A 143 -3.17 2.05 16.09
C LEU A 143 -4.23 1.03 15.69
N ALA A 144 -3.92 0.14 14.75
CA ALA A 144 -4.86 -0.89 14.28
C ALA A 144 -5.39 -1.76 15.44
N ASN A 145 -4.54 -2.09 16.40
CA ASN A 145 -4.90 -2.95 17.53
C ASN A 145 -5.65 -2.23 18.67
N VAL A 146 -5.62 -0.90 18.73
CA VAL A 146 -6.38 -0.13 19.72
C VAL A 146 -7.63 0.55 19.16
N ALA A 147 -7.71 0.71 17.84
CA ALA A 147 -8.76 1.48 17.18
C ALA A 147 -9.87 0.63 16.55
N THR A 148 -9.78 -0.71 16.63
CA THR A 148 -10.74 -1.62 16.02
C THR A 148 -11.43 -2.49 17.07
N LYS A 149 -12.65 -2.92 16.77
CA LYS A 149 -13.35 -3.90 17.61
C LYS A 149 -12.53 -5.18 17.74
N MET A 150 -11.96 -5.67 16.64
CA MET A 150 -11.13 -6.88 16.62
C MET A 150 -9.93 -6.75 17.57
N GLY A 151 -9.24 -5.62 17.54
CA GLY A 151 -8.11 -5.36 18.44
C GLY A 151 -8.51 -5.30 19.91
N VAL A 152 -9.60 -4.62 20.23
CA VAL A 152 -10.15 -4.52 21.61
C VAL A 152 -10.63 -5.87 22.13
N GLU A 153 -11.14 -6.73 21.26
CA GLU A 153 -11.55 -8.11 21.59
C GLU A 153 -10.37 -9.09 21.70
N GLY A 154 -9.13 -8.61 21.61
CA GLY A 154 -7.92 -9.42 21.78
C GLY A 154 -7.45 -10.13 20.52
N MET A 155 -8.02 -9.84 19.35
CA MET A 155 -7.51 -10.27 18.08
C MET A 155 -6.34 -9.39 17.66
N HIS A 156 -5.32 -9.97 17.02
CA HIS A 156 -4.13 -9.22 16.60
C HIS A 156 -4.16 -8.95 15.11
N ILE A 157 -4.26 -7.65 14.73
CA ILE A 157 -4.15 -7.21 13.34
C ILE A 157 -2.68 -6.92 13.05
N THR A 158 -2.17 -7.46 11.94
CA THR A 158 -0.79 -7.31 11.53
C THR A 158 -0.67 -6.50 10.24
N ILE A 159 0.18 -5.47 10.26
CA ILE A 159 0.57 -4.72 9.06
C ILE A 159 1.83 -5.38 8.48
N GLN A 160 1.65 -6.11 7.39
CA GLN A 160 2.70 -6.81 6.68
C GLN A 160 3.36 -5.87 5.66
N ALA A 161 4.60 -5.49 5.89
CA ALA A 161 5.43 -4.69 4.97
C ALA A 161 6.67 -5.49 4.55
N PRO A 162 6.51 -6.58 3.76
CA PRO A 162 7.59 -7.53 3.52
C PRO A 162 8.75 -6.98 2.70
N LEU A 163 8.56 -5.85 2.02
CA LEU A 163 9.57 -5.22 1.17
C LEU A 163 10.33 -4.10 1.88
N LEU A 164 10.02 -3.84 3.14
CA LEU A 164 10.46 -2.64 3.85
C LEU A 164 11.99 -2.48 3.87
N HIS A 165 12.71 -3.58 3.94
CA HIS A 165 14.18 -3.63 4.02
C HIS A 165 14.85 -4.17 2.76
N LEU A 166 14.10 -4.34 1.65
CA LEU A 166 14.63 -4.86 0.39
C LEU A 166 14.97 -3.73 -0.58
N SER A 167 16.08 -3.86 -1.28
CA SER A 167 16.40 -3.01 -2.43
C SER A 167 15.51 -3.32 -3.65
N LYS A 168 15.40 -2.41 -4.59
CA LYS A 168 14.66 -2.66 -5.86
C LYS A 168 15.18 -3.86 -6.63
N ALA A 169 16.50 -4.09 -6.58
CA ALA A 169 17.12 -5.26 -7.22
C ALA A 169 16.71 -6.57 -6.56
N GLU A 170 16.55 -6.61 -5.24
CA GLU A 170 16.07 -7.77 -4.50
C GLU A 170 14.59 -8.02 -4.75
N ILE A 171 13.77 -6.96 -4.76
CA ILE A 171 12.34 -7.03 -5.11
C ILE A 171 12.16 -7.58 -6.53
N GLY A 172 12.95 -7.09 -7.51
CA GLY A 172 12.91 -7.57 -8.88
C GLY A 172 13.27 -9.05 -9.02
N ARG A 173 14.18 -9.57 -8.19
CA ARG A 173 14.54 -11.00 -8.18
C ARG A 173 13.51 -11.90 -7.51
N ALA A 174 12.72 -11.39 -6.60
CA ALA A 174 11.63 -12.14 -5.96
C ALA A 174 10.48 -12.48 -6.94
N HIS A 175 10.53 -11.93 -8.14
CA HIS A 175 9.54 -12.12 -9.20
C HIS A 175 9.87 -13.24 -10.19
N VAL A 176 11.02 -13.90 -10.07
CA VAL A 176 11.49 -14.95 -10.99
C VAL A 176 11.20 -16.35 -10.49
#